data_697ab387d9fddebe31d0a561315af374
#
_entry.id   697ab387d9fddebe31d0a561315af374
#
_cell.length_a   1.000
_cell.length_b   1.000
_cell.length_c   1.000
_cell.angle_alpha   90.00
_cell.angle_beta   90.00
_cell.angle_gamma   90.00
#
_symmetry.space_group_name_H-M   'P 1'
#
loop_
_entity.id
_entity.type
_entity.pdbx_description
1 polymer ?
#
loop_
_entity_poly.entity_id
_entity_poly.type
_entity_poly.pdbx_seq_one_letter_code
_entity_poly.pdbx_strand_id
1 'polypeptide(L)'
;MQPEFLAEMLRRLQENGIHTCLDTAGAGCGDYEAILAHTDLVLFDVKHEDPDGYQALTGGDIRQPRAFVDAVGRADVPMWVRHVVVPGLTDSDAHMAALRDYIKTLPQVERVELLPYHTLGMGKYAALGRPYSLSGVPEMDKARCAALEQQWFSSWNRRL
;
A
#
# COMPACT_ATOMS: atom_id res chain seq x y z
N MET A 1 12.78 -2.31 -12.20
CA MET A 1 12.38 -3.53 -11.46
C MET A 1 12.93 -4.74 -12.20
N GLN A 2 13.10 -5.86 -11.51
CA GLN A 2 13.65 -7.11 -12.05
C GLN A 2 12.62 -8.24 -11.82
N PRO A 3 11.55 -8.30 -12.61
CA PRO A 3 10.43 -9.21 -12.35
C PRO A 3 10.83 -10.69 -12.43
N GLU A 4 11.66 -11.07 -13.37
CA GLU A 4 12.16 -12.45 -13.52
C GLU A 4 12.98 -12.91 -12.31
N PHE A 5 13.87 -12.03 -11.81
CA PHE A 5 14.64 -12.30 -10.59
C PHE A 5 13.71 -12.45 -9.37
N LEU A 6 12.71 -11.58 -9.24
CA LEU A 6 11.76 -11.62 -8.13
C LEU A 6 10.93 -12.90 -8.15
N ALA A 7 10.39 -13.29 -9.32
CA ALA A 7 9.61 -14.52 -9.46
C ALA A 7 10.44 -15.77 -9.10
N GLU A 8 11.68 -15.86 -9.61
CA GLU A 8 12.56 -16.99 -9.32
C GLU A 8 12.98 -17.03 -7.84
N MET A 9 13.21 -15.88 -7.23
CA MET A 9 13.52 -15.80 -5.79
C MET A 9 12.35 -16.27 -4.93
N LEU A 10 11.13 -15.79 -5.21
CA LEU A 10 9.92 -16.20 -4.47
C LEU A 10 9.66 -17.71 -4.64
N ARG A 11 9.78 -18.23 -5.85
CA ARG A 11 9.65 -19.66 -6.14
C ARG A 11 10.60 -20.51 -5.28
N ARG A 12 11.89 -20.13 -5.24
CA ARG A 12 12.89 -20.85 -4.41
C ARG A 12 12.62 -20.75 -2.93
N LEU A 13 12.16 -19.61 -2.46
CA LEU A 13 11.81 -19.46 -1.04
C LEU A 13 10.65 -20.38 -0.67
N GLN A 14 9.59 -20.41 -1.48
CA GLN A 14 8.42 -21.25 -1.25
C GLN A 14 8.77 -22.76 -1.32
N GLU A 15 9.60 -23.18 -2.30
CA GLU A 15 10.10 -24.56 -2.38
C GLU A 15 10.88 -25.01 -1.15
N ASN A 16 11.47 -24.08 -0.40
CA ASN A 16 12.16 -24.35 0.86
C ASN A 16 11.26 -24.13 2.09
N GLY A 17 9.95 -24.02 1.91
CA GLY A 17 8.99 -23.86 2.99
C GLY A 17 9.04 -22.49 3.69
N ILE A 18 9.59 -21.47 3.03
CA ILE A 18 9.69 -20.12 3.56
C ILE A 18 8.47 -19.32 3.09
N HIS A 19 7.70 -18.77 4.02
CA HIS A 19 6.57 -17.89 3.72
C HIS A 19 7.04 -16.63 3.00
N THR A 20 6.36 -16.30 1.90
CA THR A 20 6.72 -15.17 1.04
C THR A 20 5.72 -14.04 1.18
N CYS A 21 6.22 -12.82 1.28
CA CYS A 21 5.41 -11.63 1.41
C CYS A 21 5.89 -10.54 0.43
N LEU A 22 4.99 -10.09 -0.45
CA LEU A 22 5.28 -9.04 -1.42
C LEU A 22 4.82 -7.67 -0.90
N ASP A 23 5.76 -6.78 -0.59
CA ASP A 23 5.50 -5.40 -0.18
C ASP A 23 5.53 -4.47 -1.41
N THR A 24 4.40 -3.84 -1.73
CA THR A 24 4.27 -3.10 -2.99
C THR A 24 3.18 -2.02 -2.96
N ALA A 25 3.34 -0.98 -3.79
CA ALA A 25 2.26 -0.05 -4.14
C ALA A 25 1.58 -0.39 -5.49
N GLY A 26 1.89 -1.54 -6.09
CA GLY A 26 1.30 -1.97 -7.35
C GLY A 26 1.74 -1.20 -8.59
N ALA A 27 2.71 -0.30 -8.47
CA ALA A 27 3.29 0.42 -9.61
C ALA A 27 4.30 -0.50 -10.32
N GLY A 28 3.90 -1.09 -11.43
CA GLY A 28 4.72 -2.08 -12.12
C GLY A 28 4.42 -2.25 -13.59
N CYS A 29 5.07 -3.24 -14.21
CA CYS A 29 5.08 -3.48 -15.65
C CYS A 29 4.01 -4.46 -16.17
N GLY A 30 3.07 -4.90 -15.34
CA GLY A 30 1.86 -5.60 -15.81
C GLY A 30 1.91 -7.12 -15.91
N ASP A 31 3.07 -7.75 -15.82
CA ASP A 31 3.14 -9.23 -15.74
C ASP A 31 3.35 -9.64 -14.28
N TYR A 32 2.27 -10.00 -13.63
CA TYR A 32 2.26 -10.33 -12.20
C TYR A 32 2.05 -11.82 -11.91
N GLU A 33 1.65 -12.64 -12.92
CA GLU A 33 1.25 -14.04 -12.69
C GLU A 33 2.40 -14.86 -12.09
N ALA A 34 3.60 -14.79 -12.69
CA ALA A 34 4.75 -15.54 -12.22
C ALA A 34 5.22 -15.12 -10.81
N ILE A 35 4.98 -13.86 -10.42
CA ILE A 35 5.31 -13.34 -9.08
C ILE A 35 4.26 -13.82 -8.08
N LEU A 36 2.97 -13.63 -8.40
CA LEU A 36 1.86 -13.95 -7.49
C LEU A 36 1.68 -15.46 -7.29
N ALA A 37 2.06 -16.29 -8.26
CA ALA A 37 2.06 -17.75 -8.12
C ALA A 37 2.90 -18.27 -6.95
N HIS A 38 3.85 -17.47 -6.47
CA HIS A 38 4.78 -17.80 -5.39
C HIS A 38 4.75 -16.78 -4.25
N THR A 39 3.63 -16.05 -4.11
CA THR A 39 3.41 -15.06 -3.05
C THR A 39 2.32 -15.55 -2.12
N ASP A 40 2.62 -15.69 -0.84
CA ASP A 40 1.67 -16.14 0.18
C ASP A 40 0.86 -14.97 0.78
N LEU A 41 1.39 -13.74 0.73
CA LEU A 41 0.75 -12.53 1.24
C LEU A 41 1.21 -11.31 0.46
N VAL A 42 0.29 -10.39 0.19
CA VAL A 42 0.61 -9.07 -0.35
C VAL A 42 0.41 -7.99 0.73
N LEU A 43 1.44 -7.17 1.00
CA LEU A 43 1.30 -5.90 1.72
C LEU A 43 1.12 -4.80 0.67
N PHE A 44 -0.11 -4.30 0.55
CA PHE A 44 -0.47 -3.35 -0.51
C PHE A 44 -0.62 -1.93 0.03
N ASP A 45 0.25 -1.03 -0.41
CA ASP A 45 0.17 0.39 -0.07
C ASP A 45 -0.82 1.13 -0.97
N VAL A 46 -2.01 1.40 -0.47
CA VAL A 46 -2.95 2.33 -1.11
C VAL A 46 -2.45 3.76 -0.88
N LYS A 47 -2.01 4.42 -1.95
CA LYS A 47 -1.52 5.80 -1.86
C LYS A 47 -2.66 6.82 -1.90
N HIS A 48 -3.66 6.59 -2.75
CA HIS A 48 -4.92 7.33 -2.82
C HIS A 48 -5.96 6.49 -3.57
N GLU A 49 -7.24 6.65 -3.26
CA GLU A 49 -8.35 5.92 -3.90
C GLU A 49 -8.85 6.62 -5.19
N ASP A 50 -8.72 7.95 -5.23
CA ASP A 50 -9.13 8.79 -6.36
C ASP A 50 -7.98 8.99 -7.37
N PRO A 51 -8.26 8.98 -8.71
CA PRO A 51 -7.24 9.14 -9.73
C PRO A 51 -6.47 10.47 -9.66
N ASP A 52 -7.17 11.58 -9.43
CA ASP A 52 -6.55 12.92 -9.39
C ASP A 52 -5.69 13.06 -8.12
N GLY A 53 -6.20 12.59 -6.98
CA GLY A 53 -5.46 12.52 -5.72
C GLY A 53 -4.23 11.62 -5.83
N TYR A 54 -4.35 10.45 -6.49
CA TYR A 54 -3.23 9.55 -6.73
C TYR A 54 -2.14 10.23 -7.57
N GLN A 55 -2.53 10.89 -8.66
CA GLN A 55 -1.58 11.60 -9.52
C GLN A 55 -0.92 12.77 -8.78
N ALA A 56 -1.69 13.56 -8.03
CA ALA A 56 -1.16 14.69 -7.26
C ALA A 56 -0.14 14.24 -6.19
N LEU A 57 -0.42 13.10 -5.52
CA LEU A 57 0.42 12.59 -4.43
C LEU A 57 1.67 11.86 -4.94
N THR A 58 1.54 11.08 -6.02
CA THR A 58 2.59 10.15 -6.48
C THR A 58 3.25 10.56 -7.80
N GLY A 59 2.60 11.40 -8.59
CA GLY A 59 2.97 11.67 -9.98
C GLY A 59 2.69 10.50 -10.93
N GLY A 60 2.10 9.41 -10.44
CA GLY A 60 1.84 8.17 -11.18
C GLY A 60 0.43 8.05 -11.74
N ASP A 61 0.17 6.92 -12.37
CA ASP A 61 -1.13 6.56 -12.95
C ASP A 61 -1.79 5.47 -12.11
N ILE A 62 -2.98 5.74 -11.57
CA ILE A 62 -3.74 4.80 -10.73
C ILE A 62 -4.13 3.51 -11.46
N ARG A 63 -4.11 3.50 -12.79
CA ARG A 63 -4.39 2.29 -13.58
C ARG A 63 -3.39 1.17 -13.30
N GLN A 64 -2.14 1.50 -12.97
CA GLN A 64 -1.11 0.51 -12.64
C GLN A 64 -1.44 -0.27 -11.35
N PRO A 65 -1.64 0.37 -10.19
CA PRO A 65 -2.04 -0.34 -8.98
C PRO A 65 -3.40 -1.05 -9.13
N ARG A 66 -4.36 -0.52 -9.89
CA ARG A 66 -5.62 -1.21 -10.16
C ARG A 66 -5.42 -2.51 -10.94
N ALA A 67 -4.59 -2.50 -11.97
CA ALA A 67 -4.25 -3.71 -12.73
C ALA A 67 -3.52 -4.76 -11.85
N PHE A 68 -2.67 -4.30 -10.92
CA PHE A 68 -2.04 -5.19 -9.93
C PHE A 68 -3.10 -5.82 -9.00
N VAL A 69 -4.03 -5.03 -8.45
CA VAL A 69 -5.12 -5.53 -7.60
C VAL A 69 -5.98 -6.56 -8.33
N ASP A 70 -6.30 -6.31 -9.61
CA ASP A 70 -7.04 -7.28 -10.44
C ASP A 70 -6.26 -8.61 -10.59
N ALA A 71 -4.92 -8.53 -10.70
CA ALA A 71 -4.08 -9.73 -10.77
C ALA A 71 -4.05 -10.47 -9.43
N VAL A 72 -3.97 -9.77 -8.30
CA VAL A 72 -4.07 -10.35 -6.94
C VAL A 72 -5.39 -11.09 -6.77
N GLY A 73 -6.51 -10.49 -7.21
CA GLY A 73 -7.82 -11.12 -7.17
C GLY A 73 -7.91 -12.41 -8.00
N ARG A 74 -7.29 -12.41 -9.19
CA ARG A 74 -7.24 -13.64 -10.02
C ARG A 74 -6.36 -14.73 -9.42
N ALA A 75 -5.28 -14.35 -8.75
CA ALA A 75 -4.35 -15.28 -8.10
C ALA A 75 -4.85 -15.78 -6.74
N ASP A 76 -5.94 -15.21 -6.21
CA ASP A 76 -6.55 -15.53 -4.90
C ASP A 76 -5.56 -15.39 -3.73
N VAL A 77 -4.62 -14.42 -3.83
CA VAL A 77 -3.61 -14.17 -2.80
C VAL A 77 -4.17 -13.24 -1.73
N PRO A 78 -4.06 -13.57 -0.42
CA PRO A 78 -4.49 -12.70 0.67
C PRO A 78 -3.71 -11.37 0.67
N MET A 79 -4.40 -10.30 1.08
CA MET A 79 -3.84 -8.96 1.05
C MET A 79 -4.05 -8.23 2.38
N TRP A 80 -2.99 -7.62 2.89
CA TRP A 80 -3.07 -6.59 3.93
C TRP A 80 -2.91 -5.23 3.28
N VAL A 81 -3.90 -4.37 3.47
CA VAL A 81 -3.87 -3.00 2.96
C VAL A 81 -3.19 -2.09 3.97
N ARG A 82 -2.28 -1.24 3.48
CA ARG A 82 -1.66 -0.18 4.28
C ARG A 82 -1.95 1.18 3.66
N HIS A 83 -2.10 2.19 4.50
CA HIS A 83 -2.26 3.58 4.06
C HIS A 83 -1.52 4.53 4.97
N VAL A 84 -0.72 5.43 4.40
CA VAL A 84 0.01 6.45 5.15
C VAL A 84 -0.90 7.64 5.41
N VAL A 85 -1.13 7.96 6.70
CA VAL A 85 -1.92 9.11 7.12
C VAL A 85 -1.03 10.34 7.21
N VAL A 86 -1.26 11.29 6.30
CA VAL A 86 -0.52 12.56 6.21
C VAL A 86 -1.39 13.69 6.73
N PRO A 87 -0.99 14.41 7.79
CA PRO A 87 -1.77 15.50 8.37
C PRO A 87 -2.15 16.57 7.35
N GLY A 88 -3.42 16.92 7.31
CA GLY A 88 -3.99 17.91 6.39
C GLY A 88 -4.19 17.44 4.95
N LEU A 89 -3.76 16.22 4.60
CA LEU A 89 -3.93 15.67 3.25
C LEU A 89 -4.83 14.42 3.25
N THR A 90 -4.51 13.43 4.09
CA THR A 90 -5.21 12.14 4.09
C THR A 90 -5.80 11.77 5.47
N ASP A 91 -5.88 12.72 6.41
CA ASP A 91 -6.34 12.51 7.79
C ASP A 91 -7.77 12.99 8.09
N SER A 92 -8.51 13.44 7.06
CA SER A 92 -9.90 13.87 7.22
C SER A 92 -10.88 12.71 7.26
N ASP A 93 -12.01 12.88 7.97
CA ASP A 93 -13.09 11.88 7.98
C ASP A 93 -13.63 11.58 6.58
N ALA A 94 -13.69 12.58 5.71
CA ALA A 94 -14.13 12.40 4.32
C ALA A 94 -13.18 11.47 3.55
N HIS A 95 -11.85 11.67 3.70
CA HIS A 95 -10.86 10.80 3.08
C HIS A 95 -10.90 9.38 3.66
N MET A 96 -11.00 9.24 4.99
CA MET A 96 -11.11 7.93 5.63
C MET A 96 -12.36 7.17 5.20
N ALA A 97 -13.49 7.85 5.02
CA ALA A 97 -14.71 7.24 4.49
C ALA A 97 -14.53 6.75 3.05
N ALA A 98 -13.96 7.58 2.17
CA ALA A 98 -13.70 7.22 0.78
C ALA A 98 -12.69 6.05 0.67
N LEU A 99 -11.61 6.10 1.44
CA LEU A 99 -10.63 5.02 1.54
C LEU A 99 -11.26 3.71 2.00
N ARG A 100 -12.08 3.75 3.06
CA ARG A 100 -12.80 2.56 3.55
C ARG A 100 -13.71 1.97 2.48
N ASP A 101 -14.45 2.81 1.77
CA ASP A 101 -15.38 2.35 0.75
C ASP A 101 -14.62 1.79 -0.47
N TYR A 102 -13.47 2.36 -0.82
CA TYR A 102 -12.57 1.79 -1.81
C TYR A 102 -12.03 0.42 -1.37
N ILE A 103 -11.52 0.29 -0.13
CA ILE A 103 -10.97 -0.97 0.39
C ILE A 103 -12.01 -2.10 0.36
N LYS A 104 -13.30 -1.81 0.58
CA LYS A 104 -14.37 -2.80 0.45
C LYS A 104 -14.51 -3.39 -0.96
N THR A 105 -14.02 -2.71 -1.98
CA THR A 105 -14.03 -3.19 -3.36
C THR A 105 -12.81 -4.05 -3.72
N LEU A 106 -11.78 -4.05 -2.87
CA LEU A 106 -10.56 -4.81 -3.10
C LEU A 106 -10.76 -6.29 -2.77
N PRO A 107 -10.14 -7.21 -3.55
CA PRO A 107 -10.22 -8.64 -3.30
C PRO A 107 -9.35 -9.05 -2.09
N GLN A 108 -9.75 -10.11 -1.39
CA GLN A 108 -8.93 -10.84 -0.41
C GLN A 108 -8.31 -9.98 0.70
N VAL A 109 -8.96 -8.87 1.10
CA VAL A 109 -8.45 -8.02 2.18
C VAL A 109 -8.71 -8.67 3.53
N GLU A 110 -7.64 -9.07 4.20
CA GLU A 110 -7.68 -9.67 5.54
C GLU A 110 -7.44 -8.63 6.65
N ARG A 111 -6.62 -7.61 6.37
CA ARG A 111 -6.21 -6.60 7.34
C ARG A 111 -6.05 -5.22 6.71
N VAL A 112 -6.30 -4.18 7.51
CA VAL A 112 -6.04 -2.78 7.13
C VAL A 112 -5.22 -2.12 8.23
N GLU A 113 -4.10 -1.50 7.85
CA GLU A 113 -3.18 -0.80 8.75
C GLU A 113 -3.03 0.66 8.31
N LEU A 114 -3.22 1.60 9.24
CA LEU A 114 -2.87 2.99 9.03
C LEU A 114 -1.45 3.25 9.56
N LEU A 115 -0.61 3.79 8.69
CA LEU A 115 0.78 4.11 9.02
C LEU A 115 0.91 5.62 9.29
N PRO A 116 1.44 6.05 10.44
CA PRO A 116 1.66 7.47 10.68
C PRO A 116 2.76 8.01 9.78
N TYR A 117 2.47 9.11 9.07
CA TYR A 117 3.48 9.83 8.29
C TYR A 117 4.66 10.25 9.18
N HIS A 118 5.88 10.08 8.69
CA HIS A 118 7.13 10.48 9.34
C HIS A 118 8.14 11.09 8.35
N THR A 119 9.06 11.87 8.84
CA THR A 119 10.01 12.65 8.03
C THR A 119 11.35 11.96 7.76
N LEU A 120 11.54 10.71 8.16
CA LEU A 120 12.80 9.96 8.04
C LEU A 120 13.38 9.92 6.61
N GLY A 121 12.51 10.01 5.58
CA GLY A 121 12.91 10.02 4.18
C GLY A 121 13.44 11.35 3.65
N MET A 122 13.24 12.47 4.35
CA MET A 122 13.55 13.82 3.85
C MET A 122 15.03 14.00 3.46
N GLY A 123 15.94 13.45 4.26
CA GLY A 123 17.36 13.55 3.99
C GLY A 123 17.80 12.95 2.63
N LYS A 124 17.07 11.95 2.14
CA LYS A 124 17.33 11.33 0.82
C LYS A 124 16.99 12.30 -0.33
N TYR A 125 15.92 13.08 -0.19
CA TYR A 125 15.56 14.09 -1.20
C TYR A 125 16.61 15.18 -1.29
N ALA A 126 17.09 15.69 -0.15
CA ALA A 126 18.17 16.67 -0.11
C ALA A 126 19.46 16.11 -0.75
N ALA A 127 19.85 14.87 -0.43
CA ALA A 127 21.01 14.22 -1.01
C ALA A 127 20.90 14.01 -2.54
N LEU A 128 19.68 13.88 -3.07
CA LEU A 128 19.42 13.75 -4.50
C LEU A 128 19.18 15.10 -5.20
N GLY A 129 19.27 16.24 -4.49
CA GLY A 129 18.97 17.57 -5.02
C GLY A 129 17.52 17.74 -5.46
N ARG A 130 16.59 16.98 -4.88
CA ARG A 130 15.16 17.02 -5.22
C ARG A 130 14.36 17.76 -4.15
N PRO A 131 13.39 18.61 -4.53
CA PRO A 131 12.48 19.19 -3.57
C PRO A 131 11.60 18.10 -2.92
N TYR A 132 11.36 18.21 -1.61
CA TYR A 132 10.44 17.34 -0.90
C TYR A 132 9.04 17.94 -0.92
N SER A 133 8.08 17.26 -1.54
CA SER A 133 6.71 17.78 -1.75
C SER A 133 5.94 18.03 -0.45
N LEU A 134 6.25 17.30 0.62
CA LEU A 134 5.63 17.43 1.94
C LEU A 134 6.47 18.28 2.90
N SER A 135 7.32 19.19 2.37
CA SER A 135 8.11 20.10 3.20
C SER A 135 7.20 20.97 4.07
N GLY A 136 7.46 20.98 5.38
CA GLY A 136 6.63 21.71 6.36
C GLY A 136 5.39 20.96 6.87
N VAL A 137 5.06 19.79 6.33
CA VAL A 137 4.01 18.93 6.89
C VAL A 137 4.55 18.25 8.16
N PRO A 138 3.88 18.39 9.32
CA PRO A 138 4.31 17.75 10.56
C PRO A 138 4.15 16.23 10.49
N GLU A 139 4.91 15.51 11.31
CA GLU A 139 4.68 14.07 11.49
C GLU A 139 3.29 13.80 12.06
N MET A 140 2.71 12.66 11.68
CA MET A 140 1.42 12.25 12.19
C MET A 140 1.54 11.76 13.64
N ASP A 141 0.66 12.25 14.49
CA ASP A 141 0.55 11.75 15.87
C ASP A 141 0.13 10.27 15.86
N LYS A 142 0.91 9.43 16.53
CA LYS A 142 0.70 7.97 16.53
C LYS A 142 -0.60 7.57 17.22
N ALA A 143 -0.97 8.26 18.29
CA ALA A 143 -2.22 7.97 19.04
C ALA A 143 -3.44 8.35 18.20
N ARG A 144 -3.39 9.50 17.50
CA ARG A 144 -4.44 9.91 16.56
C ARG A 144 -4.54 8.94 15.37
N CYS A 145 -3.41 8.50 14.80
CA CYS A 145 -3.40 7.51 13.72
C CYS A 145 -4.09 6.21 14.16
N ALA A 146 -3.73 5.68 15.34
CA ALA A 146 -4.35 4.50 15.90
C ALA A 146 -5.86 4.68 16.20
N ALA A 147 -6.27 5.87 16.64
CA ALA A 147 -7.69 6.18 16.84
C ALA A 147 -8.48 6.17 15.53
N LEU A 148 -7.92 6.73 14.44
CA LEU A 148 -8.52 6.66 13.10
C LEU A 148 -8.64 5.22 12.61
N GLU A 149 -7.59 4.40 12.79
CA GLU A 149 -7.63 2.98 12.43
C GLU A 149 -8.74 2.25 13.18
N GLN A 150 -8.82 2.42 14.49
CA GLN A 150 -9.86 1.82 15.31
C GLN A 150 -11.27 2.28 14.89
N GLN A 151 -11.44 3.56 14.60
CA GLN A 151 -12.73 4.14 14.19
C GLN A 151 -13.21 3.60 12.85
N TRP A 152 -12.31 3.53 11.85
CA TRP A 152 -12.70 3.32 10.45
C TRP A 152 -12.49 1.89 9.96
N PHE A 153 -11.51 1.15 10.52
CA PHE A 153 -11.05 -0.15 9.98
C PHE A 153 -11.08 -1.30 10.98
N SER A 154 -11.64 -1.11 12.18
CA SER A 154 -11.71 -2.17 13.21
C SER A 154 -12.40 -3.45 12.77
N SER A 155 -13.26 -3.41 11.74
CA SER A 155 -13.95 -4.60 11.22
C SER A 155 -13.00 -5.60 10.54
N TRP A 156 -11.90 -5.13 9.95
CA TRP A 156 -10.85 -5.99 9.37
C TRP A 156 -9.88 -6.52 10.42
N ASN A 157 -9.67 -5.78 11.51
CA ASN A 157 -8.63 -6.07 12.50
C ASN A 157 -9.11 -6.91 13.70
N ARG A 158 -10.36 -7.39 13.70
CA ARG A 158 -10.96 -8.19 14.79
C ARG A 158 -10.64 -9.69 14.74
N ARG A 159 -9.94 -10.18 13.72
CA ARG A 159 -9.72 -11.61 13.46
C ARG A 159 -8.33 -12.12 13.86
N LEU A 160 -7.59 -11.34 14.66
CA LEU A 160 -6.29 -11.76 15.20
C LEU A 160 -6.40 -12.11 16.67
#